data_1bdf4d140eff54064dce839b80e36748
#
_entry.id   1bdf4d140eff54064dce839b80e36748
#
_cell.length_a   1.000
_cell.length_b   1.000
_cell.length_c   1.000
_cell.angle_alpha   90.00
_cell.angle_beta   90.00
_cell.angle_gamma   90.00
#
_symmetry.space_group_name_H-M   'P 1'
#
loop_
_entity.id
_entity.type
_entity.pdbx_description
1 polymer ?
#
loop_
_entity_poly.entity_id
_entity_poly.type
_entity_poly.pdbx_seq_one_letter_code
_entity_poly.pdbx_strand_id
1 'polypeptide(L)' 'MKTYILNYNGNSEEITGNTVQDAVDKFTCLVMAGGENVFGLDVLVSVHDNDTACGLVGYWNGDEFTDTRTFTIE' A
#
# COMPACT_ATOMS: atom_id res chain seq x y z
N MET A 1 2.48 17.74 9.61
CA MET A 1 1.83 16.68 8.83
C MET A 1 2.00 16.97 7.36
N LYS A 2 2.40 15.97 6.60
CA LYS A 2 2.61 16.11 5.15
C LYS A 2 1.48 15.42 4.40
N THR A 3 1.21 15.90 3.19
CA THR A 3 0.26 15.27 2.27
C THR A 3 1.05 14.55 1.19
N TYR A 4 0.76 13.29 1.01
CA TYR A 4 1.36 12.45 -0.02
C TYR A 4 0.29 12.08 -1.05
N ILE A 5 0.74 11.74 -2.25
CA ILE A 5 -0.15 11.24 -3.30
C ILE A 5 -0.01 9.73 -3.37
N LEU A 6 -1.11 9.04 -3.13
CA LEU A 6 -1.20 7.60 -3.27
C LEU A 6 -1.76 7.28 -4.66
N ASN A 7 -1.00 6.54 -5.45
CA ASN A 7 -1.47 6.00 -6.72
C ASN A 7 -1.64 4.49 -6.56
N TYR A 8 -2.85 4.02 -6.75
CA TYR A 8 -3.17 2.62 -6.56
C TYR A 8 -4.29 2.22 -7.51
N ASN A 9 -4.05 1.15 -8.28
CA ASN A 9 -5.05 0.55 -9.17
C ASN A 9 -5.65 1.58 -10.15
N GLY A 10 -4.81 2.50 -10.66
CA GLY A 10 -5.25 3.51 -11.62
C GLY A 10 -5.92 4.75 -11.01
N ASN A 11 -6.03 4.80 -9.70
CA ASN A 11 -6.63 5.94 -8.98
C ASN A 11 -5.55 6.69 -8.20
N SER A 12 -5.76 8.00 -8.04
CA SER A 12 -4.89 8.87 -7.25
C SER A 12 -5.68 9.49 -6.12
N GLU A 13 -5.15 9.43 -4.91
CA GLU A 13 -5.77 9.97 -3.72
C GLU A 13 -4.73 10.66 -2.85
N GLU A 14 -5.17 11.60 -2.02
CA GLU A 14 -4.31 12.21 -1.03
C GLU A 14 -4.31 11.36 0.25
N ILE A 15 -3.13 11.17 0.82
CA ILE A 15 -2.97 10.49 2.10
C ILE A 15 -1.99 11.29 2.95
N THR A 16 -2.31 11.46 4.22
CA THR A 16 -1.51 12.30 5.12
C THR A 16 -0.75 11.48 6.16
N GLY A 17 0.37 12.02 6.59
CA GLY A 17 1.17 11.44 7.66
C GLY A 17 2.33 12.36 8.01
N ASN A 18 2.99 12.08 9.11
CA ASN A 18 4.20 12.83 9.49
C ASN A 18 5.40 12.39 8.66
N THR A 19 5.40 11.13 8.24
CA THR A 19 6.42 10.53 7.39
C THR A 19 5.75 9.68 6.32
N VAL A 20 6.51 9.29 5.31
CA VAL A 20 5.99 8.38 4.28
C VAL A 20 5.60 7.02 4.91
N GLN A 21 6.29 6.60 5.97
CA GLN A 21 5.93 5.36 6.68
C GLN A 21 4.54 5.46 7.30
N ASP A 22 4.16 6.62 7.85
CA ASP A 22 2.81 6.83 8.37
C ASP A 22 1.77 6.68 7.26
N ALA A 23 2.05 7.22 6.09
CA ALA A 23 1.16 7.09 4.92
C ALA A 23 1.04 5.63 4.48
N VAL A 24 2.16 4.91 4.45
CA VAL A 24 2.19 3.46 4.14
C VAL A 24 1.34 2.68 5.14
N ASP A 25 1.48 2.97 6.42
CA ASP A 25 0.73 2.28 7.48
C ASP A 25 -0.78 2.52 7.33
N LYS A 26 -1.18 3.76 7.03
CA LYS A 26 -2.59 4.09 6.77
C LYS A 26 -3.13 3.33 5.57
N PHE A 27 -2.38 3.32 4.47
CA PHE A 27 -2.77 2.60 3.27
C PHE A 27 -2.92 1.11 3.53
N THR A 28 -1.95 0.51 4.23
CA THR A 28 -1.98 -0.90 4.59
C THR A 28 -3.21 -1.23 5.43
N CYS A 29 -3.52 -0.40 6.42
CA CYS A 29 -4.72 -0.57 7.23
C CYS A 29 -6.00 -0.50 6.41
N LEU A 30 -6.09 0.44 5.47
CA LEU A 30 -7.26 0.57 4.61
C LEU A 30 -7.44 -0.66 3.71
N VAL A 31 -6.36 -1.16 3.12
CA VAL A 31 -6.40 -2.37 2.29
C VAL A 31 -6.82 -3.58 3.11
N MET A 32 -6.22 -3.77 4.27
CA MET A 32 -6.52 -4.92 5.12
C MET A 32 -7.94 -4.87 5.68
N ALA A 33 -8.43 -3.68 6.05
CA ALA A 33 -9.80 -3.51 6.51
C ALA A 33 -10.82 -3.82 5.41
N GLY A 34 -10.53 -3.39 4.17
CA GLY A 34 -11.39 -3.67 3.03
C GLY A 34 -11.36 -5.14 2.59
N GLY A 35 -10.28 -5.85 2.92
CA GLY A 35 -10.09 -7.25 2.52
C GLY A 35 -10.09 -8.23 3.68
N GLU A 36 -10.66 -7.89 4.81
CA GLU A 36 -10.56 -8.69 6.05
C GLU A 36 -11.06 -10.12 5.91
N ASN A 37 -11.97 -10.38 4.98
CA ASN A 37 -12.51 -11.71 4.73
C ASN A 37 -11.79 -12.43 3.58
N VAL A 38 -10.72 -11.84 3.05
CA VAL A 38 -9.99 -12.41 1.92
C VAL A 38 -8.74 -13.10 2.44
N PHE A 39 -8.68 -14.40 2.27
CA PHE A 39 -7.55 -15.20 2.71
C PHE A 39 -6.30 -14.90 1.86
N GLY A 40 -5.18 -14.70 2.54
CA GLY A 40 -3.90 -14.52 1.87
C GLY A 40 -3.57 -13.10 1.42
N LEU A 41 -4.45 -12.13 1.66
CA LEU A 41 -4.20 -10.73 1.31
C LEU A 41 -2.96 -10.20 2.04
N ASP A 42 -2.06 -9.56 1.30
CA ASP A 42 -0.85 -8.99 1.86
C ASP A 42 -0.41 -7.76 1.06
N VAL A 43 0.41 -6.93 1.69
CA VAL A 43 0.99 -5.74 1.09
C VAL A 43 2.50 -5.80 1.25
N LEU A 44 3.21 -5.80 0.13
CA LEU A 44 4.67 -5.78 0.11
C LEU A 44 5.12 -4.35 -0.18
N VAL A 45 5.93 -3.78 0.71
CA VAL A 45 6.30 -2.37 0.67
C VAL A 45 7.80 -2.20 0.58
N SER A 46 8.24 -1.26 -0.25
CA SER A 46 9.61 -0.76 -0.30
C SER A 46 9.58 0.75 -0.10
N VAL A 47 10.23 1.23 0.94
CA VAL A 47 10.34 2.67 1.23
C VAL A 47 11.65 3.18 0.63
N HIS A 48 11.56 4.25 -0.16
CA HIS A 48 12.70 4.91 -0.79
C HIS A 48 12.88 6.29 -0.17
N ASP A 49 14.09 6.59 0.25
CA ASP A 49 14.39 7.83 0.97
C ASP A 49 13.43 8.00 2.16
N ASN A 50 13.02 9.21 2.47
CA ASN A 50 12.05 9.46 3.53
C ASN A 50 10.71 9.98 2.98
N ASP A 51 10.61 10.11 1.66
CA ASP A 51 9.49 10.82 1.02
C ASP A 51 8.72 9.99 0.01
N THR A 52 9.21 8.81 -0.35
CA THR A 52 8.52 7.97 -1.34
C THR A 52 8.49 6.51 -0.92
N ALA A 53 7.46 5.81 -1.35
CA ALA A 53 7.32 4.38 -1.15
C ALA A 53 6.61 3.78 -2.35
N CYS A 54 6.85 2.51 -2.59
CA CYS A 54 6.13 1.75 -3.61
C CYS A 54 5.97 0.31 -3.17
N GLY A 55 5.15 -0.43 -3.87
CA GLY A 55 4.98 -1.83 -3.55
C GLY A 55 3.86 -2.49 -4.32
N LEU A 56 3.45 -3.64 -3.79
CA LEU A 56 2.44 -4.50 -4.40
C LEU A 56 1.41 -4.91 -3.36
N VAL A 57 0.16 -4.94 -3.78
CA VAL A 57 -0.93 -5.55 -3.02
C VAL A 57 -1.35 -6.80 -3.79
N GLY A 58 -1.51 -7.90 -3.11
CA GLY A 58 -1.90 -9.15 -3.77
C GLY A 58 -2.28 -10.23 -2.77
N TYR A 59 -2.35 -11.47 -3.25
CA TYR A 59 -2.81 -12.60 -2.46
C TYR A 59 -1.78 -13.73 -2.51
N TRP A 60 -1.48 -14.30 -1.37
CA TRP A 60 -0.66 -15.50 -1.28
C TRP A 60 -1.51 -16.73 -1.53
N ASN A 61 -1.07 -17.53 -2.49
CA ASN A 61 -1.66 -18.84 -2.77
C ASN A 61 -0.53 -19.87 -2.62
N GLY A 62 -0.36 -20.37 -1.40
CA GLY A 62 0.80 -21.18 -1.07
C GLY A 62 2.07 -20.32 -1.10
N ASP A 63 2.99 -20.65 -2.00
CA ASP A 63 4.25 -19.94 -2.16
C ASP A 63 4.20 -18.84 -3.22
N GLU A 64 3.05 -18.68 -3.90
CA GLU A 64 2.91 -17.71 -4.98
C GLU A 64 2.12 -16.49 -4.53
N PHE A 65 2.60 -15.31 -4.92
CA PHE A 65 1.93 -14.04 -4.71
C PHE A 65 1.24 -13.64 -6.02
N THR A 66 -0.09 -13.71 -6.05
CA THR A 66 -0.88 -13.56 -7.27
C THR A 66 -1.83 -12.36 -7.20
N ASP A 67 -2.43 -12.00 -8.36
CA ASP A 67 -3.36 -10.88 -8.50
C ASP A 67 -2.78 -9.57 -7.99
N THR A 68 -1.49 -9.36 -8.28
CA THR A 68 -0.76 -8.21 -7.77
C THR A 68 -1.22 -6.90 -8.42
N ARG A 69 -1.27 -5.85 -7.61
CA ARG A 69 -1.53 -4.49 -8.04
C ARG A 69 -0.45 -3.60 -7.47
N THR A 70 0.08 -2.71 -8.29
CA THR A 70 1.12 -1.80 -7.84
C THR A 70 0.53 -0.59 -7.13
N PHE A 71 1.28 -0.04 -6.18
CA PHE A 71 0.98 1.24 -5.60
C PHE A 71 2.24 2.07 -5.45
N THR A 72 2.08 3.39 -5.45
CA THR A 72 3.16 4.33 -5.13
C THR A 72 2.62 5.39 -4.18
N ILE A 73 3.49 5.87 -3.30
CA ILE A 73 3.21 6.99 -2.41
C ILE A 73 4.35 7.99 -2.60
N GLU A 74 4.01 9.21 -2.99
CA GLU A 74 4.97 10.26 -3.31
C GLU A 74 4.73 11.56 -2.56
#